data_0af816ee5146ccaa069e75e203b27d7b
#
_entry.id   0af816ee5146ccaa069e75e203b27d7b
#
_cell.length_a   1.000
_cell.length_b   1.000
_cell.length_c   1.000
_cell.angle_alpha   90.00
_cell.angle_beta   90.00
_cell.angle_gamma   90.00
#
_symmetry.space_group_name_H-M   'P 1'
#
loop_
_entity.id
_entity.type
_entity.pdbx_description
1 polymer ?
#
loop_
_entity_poly.entity_id
_entity_poly.type
_entity_poly.pdbx_seq_one_letter_code
_entity_poly.pdbx_strand_id
1 'polypeptide(L)'
;DEFMDSPVEVKLSDGTETVDSIEQVGCFVTEENKYEVFLSMLYKNNPSNAMIFCGTREMVEVLYYKLKKEKIWCGMLHGLIDQKQRIHTIEDFRTGGFRYLIATDVAARGVDFDDISHVINYDLPTSKETYVHRIGRTGRNGKSGKAISLIREEEKKMLTSIETFTGTPIQIVIPPTEEEAKEFLYKEKFYAAQQIKQERKKKKGDVFHKDIMKLTISGGRKSKLRTCEVVGTICGIEGINGQEDIGVIDIRDSITYVEILNGKGNLVLKELPKRTMKGKCRKVSISN
;
A
#
# COMPACT_ATOMS: atom_id res chain seq x y z
N ASP A 1 19.04 10.76 30.39
CA ASP A 1 18.99 10.92 31.87
C ASP A 1 18.78 12.36 32.35
N GLU A 2 18.88 13.39 31.47
CA GLU A 2 18.65 14.79 31.86
C GLU A 2 17.17 15.22 31.91
N PHE A 3 16.25 14.43 31.38
CA PHE A 3 14.84 14.81 31.20
C PHE A 3 13.81 13.85 31.81
N MET A 4 14.25 12.78 32.49
CA MET A 4 13.33 11.82 33.13
C MET A 4 13.82 11.41 34.51
N ASP A 5 12.95 11.51 35.53
CA ASP A 5 13.19 10.98 36.87
C ASP A 5 12.92 9.48 36.91
N SER A 6 13.96 8.66 37.15
CA SER A 6 13.89 7.20 37.29
C SER A 6 13.20 6.49 36.11
N PRO A 7 13.69 6.61 34.88
CA PRO A 7 13.06 5.96 33.73
C PRO A 7 13.13 4.45 33.87
N VAL A 8 12.01 3.77 33.64
CA VAL A 8 11.97 2.30 33.53
C VAL A 8 12.45 1.94 32.13
N GLU A 9 13.61 1.32 32.01
CA GLU A 9 14.11 0.78 30.76
C GLU A 9 13.33 -0.49 30.41
N VAL A 10 12.41 -0.41 29.45
CA VAL A 10 11.72 -1.56 28.89
C VAL A 10 12.52 -2.02 27.67
N LYS A 11 13.34 -3.05 27.83
CA LYS A 11 13.91 -3.78 26.69
C LYS A 11 12.82 -4.66 26.09
N LEU A 12 12.25 -4.22 24.98
CA LEU A 12 11.48 -5.11 24.12
C LEU A 12 12.45 -6.14 23.55
N SER A 13 12.05 -7.42 23.54
CA SER A 13 12.84 -8.51 22.95
C SER A 13 13.37 -8.09 21.59
N ASP A 14 14.67 -8.19 21.41
CA ASP A 14 15.35 -7.98 20.14
C ASP A 14 14.64 -8.85 19.11
N GLY A 15 14.12 -8.28 18.04
CA GLY A 15 13.23 -8.87 17.04
C GLY A 15 13.71 -10.18 16.37
N THR A 16 14.45 -11.02 17.08
CA THR A 16 14.97 -12.32 16.64
C THR A 16 13.86 -13.33 16.35
N GLU A 17 12.75 -13.31 17.10
CA GLU A 17 11.61 -14.22 16.84
C GLU A 17 10.97 -14.02 15.46
N THR A 18 11.10 -12.82 14.87
CA THR A 18 10.56 -12.52 13.55
C THR A 18 11.46 -13.04 12.43
N VAL A 19 12.75 -13.20 12.68
CA VAL A 19 13.73 -13.65 11.68
C VAL A 19 13.59 -15.13 11.38
N ASP A 20 13.27 -15.94 12.40
CA ASP A 20 13.13 -17.40 12.27
C ASP A 20 11.95 -17.85 11.39
N SER A 21 10.94 -16.99 11.23
CA SER A 21 9.78 -17.25 10.37
C SER A 21 9.98 -16.85 8.91
N ILE A 22 11.17 -16.29 8.57
CA ILE A 22 11.46 -15.74 7.25
C ILE A 22 12.50 -16.61 6.53
N GLU A 23 12.09 -17.23 5.42
CA GLU A 23 13.01 -17.88 4.50
C GLU A 23 13.93 -16.84 3.85
N GLN A 24 15.25 -16.93 4.08
CA GLN A 24 16.22 -15.97 3.57
C GLN A 24 17.06 -16.61 2.47
N VAL A 25 16.99 -16.04 1.27
CA VAL A 25 17.79 -16.49 0.12
C VAL A 25 18.60 -15.35 -0.47
N GLY A 26 19.80 -15.64 -0.93
CA GLY A 26 20.70 -14.71 -1.61
C GLY A 26 21.11 -15.20 -2.99
N CYS A 27 21.30 -14.30 -3.94
CA CYS A 27 21.88 -14.58 -5.25
C CYS A 27 23.08 -13.66 -5.47
N PHE A 28 24.21 -14.22 -5.87
CA PHE A 28 25.33 -13.40 -6.33
C PHE A 28 25.04 -12.84 -7.71
N VAL A 29 25.33 -11.54 -7.88
CA VAL A 29 25.09 -10.79 -9.12
C VAL A 29 26.28 -9.90 -9.46
N THR A 30 26.43 -9.59 -10.75
CA THR A 30 27.26 -8.49 -11.24
C THR A 30 26.37 -7.29 -11.57
N GLU A 31 26.95 -6.12 -11.78
CA GLU A 31 26.17 -4.94 -12.17
C GLU A 31 25.44 -5.16 -13.51
N GLU A 32 26.07 -5.91 -14.43
CA GLU A 32 25.52 -6.17 -15.77
C GLU A 32 24.29 -7.10 -15.71
N ASN A 33 24.32 -8.15 -14.88
CA ASN A 33 23.26 -9.17 -14.86
C ASN A 33 22.21 -8.95 -13.76
N LYS A 34 22.41 -7.98 -12.88
CA LYS A 34 21.58 -7.75 -11.69
C LYS A 34 20.09 -7.63 -12.00
N TYR A 35 19.74 -6.86 -13.04
CA TYR A 35 18.34 -6.68 -13.41
C TYR A 35 17.72 -7.98 -13.96
N GLU A 36 18.45 -8.72 -14.76
CA GLU A 36 17.97 -9.98 -15.34
C GLU A 36 17.77 -11.03 -14.26
N VAL A 37 18.73 -11.16 -13.33
CA VAL A 37 18.61 -12.05 -12.16
C VAL A 37 17.42 -11.63 -11.29
N PHE A 38 17.25 -10.34 -11.02
CA PHE A 38 16.10 -9.84 -10.27
C PHE A 38 14.78 -10.24 -10.95
N LEU A 39 14.66 -10.03 -12.25
CA LEU A 39 13.46 -10.33 -13.02
C LEU A 39 13.17 -11.84 -13.04
N SER A 40 14.22 -12.66 -13.20
CA SER A 40 14.14 -14.11 -13.14
C SER A 40 13.65 -14.60 -11.77
N MET A 41 14.20 -14.04 -10.69
CA MET A 41 13.77 -14.36 -9.34
C MET A 41 12.33 -13.90 -9.08
N LEU A 42 11.93 -12.74 -9.62
CA LEU A 42 10.56 -12.24 -9.50
C LEU A 42 9.56 -13.17 -10.21
N TYR A 43 9.90 -13.66 -11.41
CA TYR A 43 9.07 -14.60 -12.16
C TYR A 43 8.99 -15.96 -11.45
N LYS A 44 10.13 -16.52 -11.02
CA LYS A 44 10.18 -17.82 -10.35
C LYS A 44 9.36 -17.84 -9.07
N ASN A 45 9.50 -16.82 -8.23
CA ASN A 45 8.82 -16.78 -6.94
C ASN A 45 7.38 -16.28 -7.04
N ASN A 46 7.03 -15.52 -8.09
CA ASN A 46 5.70 -14.97 -8.34
C ASN A 46 5.00 -14.47 -7.07
N PRO A 47 5.60 -13.53 -6.30
CA PRO A 47 5.08 -13.11 -5.01
C PRO A 47 3.66 -12.55 -5.12
N SER A 48 2.80 -12.85 -4.14
CA SER A 48 1.46 -12.25 -4.10
C SER A 48 1.51 -10.73 -3.93
N ASN A 49 2.47 -10.25 -3.14
CA ASN A 49 2.90 -8.87 -3.03
C ASN A 49 4.35 -8.83 -2.54
N ALA A 50 5.08 -7.78 -2.88
CA ALA A 50 6.45 -7.62 -2.40
C ALA A 50 6.83 -6.15 -2.21
N MET A 51 7.71 -5.92 -1.22
CA MET A 51 8.50 -4.69 -1.13
C MET A 51 9.88 -4.92 -1.72
N ILE A 52 10.29 -4.02 -2.62
CA ILE A 52 11.58 -4.06 -3.29
C ILE A 52 12.40 -2.86 -2.81
N PHE A 53 13.50 -3.12 -2.12
CA PHE A 53 14.34 -2.08 -1.55
C PHE A 53 15.52 -1.75 -2.45
N CYS A 54 15.66 -0.46 -2.77
CA CYS A 54 16.79 0.11 -3.50
C CYS A 54 17.58 1.07 -2.59
N GLY A 55 18.88 1.15 -2.80
CA GLY A 55 19.80 1.99 -2.03
C GLY A 55 19.62 3.47 -2.28
N THR A 56 19.21 3.87 -3.48
CA THR A 56 19.03 5.27 -3.88
C THR A 56 17.68 5.53 -4.54
N ARG A 57 17.25 6.78 -4.54
CA ARG A 57 16.02 7.21 -5.22
C ARG A 57 16.11 7.01 -6.74
N GLU A 58 17.28 7.30 -7.30
CA GLU A 58 17.54 7.15 -8.73
C GLU A 58 17.34 5.68 -9.16
N MET A 59 17.81 4.74 -8.34
CA MET A 59 17.61 3.31 -8.59
C MET A 59 16.13 2.92 -8.46
N VAL A 60 15.38 3.50 -7.51
CA VAL A 60 13.92 3.31 -7.40
C VAL A 60 13.22 3.72 -8.71
N GLU A 61 13.55 4.90 -9.24
CA GLU A 61 12.98 5.40 -10.49
C GLU A 61 13.36 4.51 -11.69
N VAL A 62 14.65 4.18 -11.82
CA VAL A 62 15.14 3.31 -12.90
C VAL A 62 14.43 1.97 -12.89
N LEU A 63 14.35 1.32 -11.73
CA LEU A 63 13.72 0.01 -11.61
C LEU A 63 12.20 0.10 -11.87
N TYR A 64 11.53 1.14 -11.39
CA TYR A 64 10.12 1.39 -11.66
C TYR A 64 9.84 1.49 -13.16
N TYR A 65 10.62 2.28 -13.91
CA TYR A 65 10.40 2.41 -15.34
C TYR A 65 10.76 1.14 -16.12
N LYS A 66 11.80 0.39 -15.70
CA LYS A 66 12.12 -0.91 -16.27
C LYS A 66 10.98 -1.90 -16.10
N LEU A 67 10.42 -2.03 -14.89
CA LEU A 67 9.29 -2.92 -14.62
C LEU A 67 8.02 -2.51 -15.38
N LYS A 68 7.75 -1.21 -15.49
CA LYS A 68 6.64 -0.71 -16.31
C LYS A 68 6.79 -1.08 -17.79
N LYS A 69 8.01 -1.03 -18.33
CA LYS A 69 8.31 -1.44 -19.70
C LYS A 69 8.03 -2.92 -19.92
N GLU A 70 8.28 -3.75 -18.90
CA GLU A 70 7.90 -5.17 -18.88
C GLU A 70 6.40 -5.40 -18.58
N LYS A 71 5.59 -4.34 -18.54
CA LYS A 71 4.16 -4.39 -18.19
C LYS A 71 3.89 -4.97 -16.79
N ILE A 72 4.84 -4.85 -15.87
CA ILE A 72 4.71 -5.26 -14.49
C ILE A 72 4.15 -4.10 -13.67
N TRP A 73 3.00 -4.32 -13.02
CA TRP A 73 2.34 -3.30 -12.21
C TRP A 73 3.05 -3.11 -10.88
N CYS A 74 3.57 -1.91 -10.68
CA CYS A 74 4.32 -1.54 -9.49
C CYS A 74 4.08 -0.08 -9.11
N GLY A 75 4.33 0.26 -7.85
CA GLY A 75 4.43 1.63 -7.35
C GLY A 75 5.84 1.95 -6.91
N MET A 76 6.16 3.23 -6.78
CA MET A 76 7.46 3.68 -6.25
C MET A 76 7.27 4.62 -5.07
N LEU A 77 8.24 4.60 -4.13
CA LEU A 77 8.22 5.40 -2.93
C LEU A 77 9.64 5.88 -2.56
N HIS A 78 9.89 7.19 -2.66
CA HIS A 78 11.15 7.82 -2.28
C HIS A 78 10.94 9.25 -1.76
N GLY A 79 11.98 9.87 -1.23
CA GLY A 79 11.86 11.11 -0.48
C GLY A 79 11.39 12.35 -1.26
N LEU A 80 11.44 12.34 -2.61
CA LEU A 80 10.99 13.47 -3.44
C LEU A 80 9.53 13.35 -3.90
N ILE A 81 8.85 12.25 -3.59
CA ILE A 81 7.43 12.11 -3.91
C ILE A 81 6.63 13.02 -2.97
N ASP A 82 5.73 13.82 -3.53
CA ASP A 82 4.87 14.68 -2.73
C ASP A 82 3.96 13.87 -1.80
N GLN A 83 3.56 14.49 -0.68
CA GLN A 83 2.84 13.79 0.38
C GLN A 83 1.50 13.19 -0.10
N LYS A 84 0.80 13.85 -1.01
CA LYS A 84 -0.48 13.35 -1.54
C LYS A 84 -0.27 12.11 -2.39
N GLN A 85 0.72 12.13 -3.28
CA GLN A 85 1.07 10.98 -4.10
C GLN A 85 1.61 9.82 -3.26
N ARG A 86 2.39 10.12 -2.19
CA ARG A 86 2.86 9.13 -1.22
C ARG A 86 1.69 8.39 -0.56
N ILE A 87 0.71 9.13 -0.01
CA ILE A 87 -0.48 8.55 0.62
C ILE A 87 -1.24 7.68 -0.37
N HIS A 88 -1.46 8.18 -1.60
CA HIS A 88 -2.16 7.44 -2.65
C HIS A 88 -1.42 6.14 -3.03
N THR A 89 -0.10 6.19 -3.20
CA THR A 89 0.71 5.00 -3.53
C THR A 89 0.63 3.95 -2.40
N ILE A 90 0.71 4.37 -1.14
CA ILE A 90 0.60 3.48 0.02
C ILE A 90 -0.78 2.82 0.07
N GLU A 91 -1.85 3.60 -0.11
CA GLU A 91 -3.23 3.10 -0.10
C GLU A 91 -3.48 2.14 -1.26
N ASP A 92 -3.02 2.46 -2.46
CA ASP A 92 -3.09 1.59 -3.63
C ASP A 92 -2.37 0.26 -3.41
N PHE A 93 -1.21 0.27 -2.76
CA PHE A 93 -0.48 -0.95 -2.43
C PHE A 93 -1.24 -1.79 -1.39
N ARG A 94 -1.73 -1.17 -0.31
CA ARG A 94 -2.53 -1.84 0.73
C ARG A 94 -3.79 -2.49 0.16
N THR A 95 -4.48 -1.80 -0.71
CA THR A 95 -5.72 -2.30 -1.33
C THR A 95 -5.48 -3.28 -2.49
N GLY A 96 -4.20 -3.56 -2.82
CA GLY A 96 -3.82 -4.49 -3.88
C GLY A 96 -3.97 -3.92 -5.28
N GLY A 97 -3.90 -2.60 -5.44
CA GLY A 97 -3.89 -1.92 -6.74
C GLY A 97 -2.73 -2.32 -7.63
N PHE A 98 -1.61 -2.59 -7.00
CA PHE A 98 -0.44 -3.20 -7.62
C PHE A 98 0.23 -4.15 -6.61
N ARG A 99 1.10 -5.04 -7.11
CA ARG A 99 1.72 -6.10 -6.29
C ARG A 99 3.08 -5.72 -5.74
N TYR A 100 3.83 -4.83 -6.39
CA TYR A 100 5.22 -4.54 -6.10
C TYR A 100 5.41 -3.07 -5.77
N LEU A 101 5.94 -2.80 -4.57
CA LEU A 101 6.29 -1.46 -4.12
C LEU A 101 7.82 -1.35 -4.09
N ILE A 102 8.37 -0.48 -4.93
CA ILE A 102 9.80 -0.19 -4.98
C ILE A 102 10.07 1.01 -4.08
N ALA A 103 10.98 0.89 -3.11
CA ALA A 103 11.17 1.94 -2.13
C ALA A 103 12.63 2.08 -1.67
N THR A 104 12.96 3.29 -1.20
CA THR A 104 14.15 3.49 -0.35
C THR A 104 13.80 3.22 1.11
N ASP A 105 14.80 2.91 1.95
CA ASP A 105 14.61 2.69 3.39
C ASP A 105 13.92 3.87 4.09
N VAL A 106 14.38 5.09 3.81
CA VAL A 106 13.82 6.30 4.42
C VAL A 106 12.34 6.47 4.09
N ALA A 107 11.95 6.19 2.86
CA ALA A 107 10.58 6.33 2.43
C ALA A 107 9.66 5.21 2.95
N ALA A 108 10.19 4.04 3.22
CA ALA A 108 9.46 2.90 3.76
C ALA A 108 9.28 2.96 5.29
N ARG A 109 10.09 3.80 5.99
CA ARG A 109 9.97 3.95 7.45
C ARG A 109 8.66 4.59 7.86
N GLY A 110 8.12 4.13 8.99
CA GLY A 110 6.86 4.67 9.55
C GLY A 110 5.60 4.30 8.77
N VAL A 111 5.73 3.49 7.72
CA VAL A 111 4.57 2.93 7.03
C VAL A 111 4.38 1.50 7.51
N ASP A 112 3.21 1.26 8.06
CA ASP A 112 2.81 -0.08 8.46
C ASP A 112 2.21 -0.80 7.25
N PHE A 113 2.89 -1.85 6.84
CA PHE A 113 2.42 -2.75 5.79
C PHE A 113 2.22 -4.12 6.41
N ASP A 114 0.98 -4.52 6.53
CA ASP A 114 0.63 -5.87 6.94
C ASP A 114 0.66 -6.82 5.73
N ASP A 115 0.97 -8.08 6.01
CA ASP A 115 0.86 -9.18 5.04
C ASP A 115 1.74 -9.05 3.77
N ILE A 116 2.96 -8.54 3.91
CA ILE A 116 3.94 -8.59 2.82
C ILE A 116 4.44 -10.03 2.69
N SER A 117 4.23 -10.65 1.52
CA SER A 117 4.67 -12.03 1.28
C SER A 117 6.18 -12.13 1.05
N HIS A 118 6.76 -11.14 0.37
CA HIS A 118 8.17 -11.13 0.03
C HIS A 118 8.81 -9.77 0.26
N VAL A 119 10.03 -9.78 0.75
CA VAL A 119 10.95 -8.63 0.73
C VAL A 119 12.05 -8.93 -0.25
N ILE A 120 12.34 -8.01 -1.16
CA ILE A 120 13.43 -8.15 -2.12
C ILE A 120 14.42 -7.01 -1.89
N ASN A 121 15.62 -7.33 -1.46
CA ASN A 121 16.73 -6.39 -1.42
C ASN A 121 17.38 -6.34 -2.80
N TYR A 122 16.90 -5.42 -3.66
CA TYR A 122 17.54 -5.15 -4.94
C TYR A 122 18.96 -4.64 -4.73
N ASP A 123 19.15 -3.76 -3.74
CA ASP A 123 20.44 -3.36 -3.21
C ASP A 123 20.55 -3.83 -1.76
N LEU A 124 21.65 -4.50 -1.41
CA LEU A 124 21.91 -4.88 -0.03
C LEU A 124 22.04 -3.62 0.83
N PRO A 125 21.46 -3.56 2.04
CA PRO A 125 21.57 -2.37 2.88
C PRO A 125 22.99 -2.17 3.40
N THR A 126 23.31 -0.94 3.76
CA THR A 126 24.63 -0.56 4.30
C THR A 126 24.83 -0.94 5.77
N SER A 127 23.78 -1.38 6.47
CA SER A 127 23.86 -1.85 7.86
C SER A 127 22.98 -3.10 8.08
N LYS A 128 23.44 -3.94 9.01
CA LYS A 128 22.74 -5.16 9.41
C LYS A 128 21.39 -4.88 10.07
N GLU A 129 21.28 -3.80 10.84
CA GLU A 129 20.02 -3.36 11.46
C GLU A 129 18.99 -3.00 10.40
N THR A 130 19.42 -2.28 9.36
CA THR A 130 18.54 -1.95 8.23
C THR A 130 18.05 -3.21 7.51
N TYR A 131 18.91 -4.23 7.37
CA TYR A 131 18.50 -5.52 6.82
C TYR A 131 17.35 -6.14 7.61
N VAL A 132 17.50 -6.25 8.93
CA VAL A 132 16.45 -6.80 9.82
C VAL A 132 15.16 -5.97 9.72
N HIS A 133 15.26 -4.65 9.71
CA HIS A 133 14.11 -3.76 9.53
C HIS A 133 13.39 -3.96 8.19
N ARG A 134 14.14 -4.27 7.11
CA ARG A 134 13.54 -4.57 5.81
C ARG A 134 12.83 -5.91 5.82
N ILE A 135 13.52 -6.98 6.21
CA ILE A 135 12.94 -8.32 6.19
C ILE A 135 11.78 -8.45 7.19
N GLY A 136 11.82 -7.74 8.31
CA GLY A 136 10.71 -7.64 9.25
C GLY A 136 9.42 -6.98 8.71
N ARG A 137 9.36 -6.65 7.40
CA ARG A 137 8.10 -6.31 6.71
C ARG A 137 7.33 -7.53 6.26
N THR A 138 7.95 -8.70 6.26
CA THR A 138 7.31 -10.00 6.00
C THR A 138 7.37 -10.90 7.23
N GLY A 139 6.76 -12.06 7.19
CA GLY A 139 6.81 -13.04 8.29
C GLY A 139 6.07 -12.62 9.56
N ARG A 140 5.10 -11.71 9.48
CA ARG A 140 4.33 -11.21 10.63
C ARG A 140 3.08 -12.03 10.90
N ASN A 141 2.55 -11.94 12.13
CA ASN A 141 1.27 -12.54 12.53
C ASN A 141 1.23 -14.07 12.31
N GLY A 142 2.35 -14.77 12.52
CA GLY A 142 2.43 -16.22 12.37
C GLY A 142 2.42 -16.71 10.92
N LYS A 143 2.56 -15.82 9.94
CA LYS A 143 2.68 -16.17 8.52
C LYS A 143 4.15 -16.34 8.14
N SER A 144 4.43 -17.29 7.25
CA SER A 144 5.75 -17.44 6.64
C SER A 144 6.04 -16.28 5.69
N GLY A 145 7.26 -15.76 5.73
CA GLY A 145 7.74 -14.73 4.82
C GLY A 145 8.95 -15.21 4.01
N LYS A 146 9.27 -14.49 2.94
CA LYS A 146 10.48 -14.76 2.16
C LYS A 146 11.25 -13.47 1.90
N ALA A 147 12.56 -13.50 2.17
CA ALA A 147 13.49 -12.43 1.84
C ALA A 147 14.45 -12.89 0.74
N ILE A 148 14.56 -12.10 -0.32
CA ILE A 148 15.45 -12.37 -1.45
C ILE A 148 16.45 -11.23 -1.54
N SER A 149 17.74 -11.51 -1.53
CA SER A 149 18.80 -10.50 -1.59
C SER A 149 19.68 -10.70 -2.81
N LEU A 150 19.86 -9.65 -3.62
CA LEU A 150 20.85 -9.61 -4.67
C LEU A 150 22.14 -9.08 -4.07
N ILE A 151 23.20 -9.85 -4.17
CA ILE A 151 24.46 -9.62 -3.46
C ILE A 151 25.59 -9.49 -4.48
N ARG A 152 26.29 -8.36 -4.45
CA ARG A 152 27.50 -8.21 -5.27
C ARG A 152 28.71 -8.84 -4.56
N GLU A 153 29.71 -9.19 -5.31
CA GLU A 153 30.90 -9.85 -4.77
C GLU A 153 31.60 -9.02 -3.68
N GLU A 154 31.63 -7.69 -3.85
CA GLU A 154 32.19 -6.75 -2.86
C GLU A 154 31.36 -6.64 -1.58
N GLU A 155 30.10 -7.09 -1.58
CA GLU A 155 29.17 -7.03 -0.43
C GLU A 155 29.27 -8.28 0.47
N LYS A 156 30.17 -9.23 0.20
CA LYS A 156 30.36 -10.44 1.03
C LYS A 156 30.62 -10.15 2.50
N LYS A 157 31.36 -9.09 2.80
CA LYS A 157 31.60 -8.68 4.20
C LYS A 157 30.32 -8.27 4.89
N MET A 158 29.43 -7.57 4.19
CA MET A 158 28.13 -7.19 4.71
C MET A 158 27.24 -8.41 4.89
N LEU A 159 27.22 -9.34 3.95
CA LEU A 159 26.53 -10.62 4.06
C LEU A 159 26.92 -11.35 5.36
N THR A 160 28.23 -11.57 5.58
CA THR A 160 28.73 -12.22 6.79
C THR A 160 28.33 -11.45 8.07
N SER A 161 28.36 -10.13 8.03
CA SER A 161 27.92 -9.29 9.16
C SER A 161 26.43 -9.45 9.47
N ILE A 162 25.58 -9.56 8.43
CA ILE A 162 24.15 -9.81 8.56
C ILE A 162 23.90 -11.19 9.17
N GLU A 163 24.52 -12.24 8.63
CA GLU A 163 24.38 -13.62 9.13
C GLU A 163 24.80 -13.75 10.59
N THR A 164 25.93 -13.14 10.95
CA THR A 164 26.41 -13.11 12.34
C THR A 164 25.43 -12.37 13.27
N PHE A 165 24.82 -11.28 12.80
CA PHE A 165 23.91 -10.48 13.60
C PHE A 165 22.54 -11.16 13.78
N THR A 166 22.02 -11.78 12.71
CA THR A 166 20.72 -12.46 12.73
C THR A 166 20.81 -13.87 13.33
N GLY A 167 22.00 -14.45 13.43
CA GLY A 167 22.20 -15.85 13.84
C GLY A 167 21.68 -16.86 12.80
N THR A 168 21.20 -16.41 11.64
CA THR A 168 20.58 -17.24 10.62
C THR A 168 21.35 -17.10 9.31
N PRO A 169 21.80 -18.20 8.69
CA PRO A 169 22.50 -18.15 7.42
C PRO A 169 21.53 -17.76 6.27
N ILE A 170 22.02 -16.98 5.33
CA ILE A 170 21.31 -16.66 4.09
C ILE A 170 21.64 -17.73 3.06
N GLN A 171 20.66 -18.53 2.66
CA GLN A 171 20.85 -19.60 1.70
C GLN A 171 21.22 -19.02 0.33
N ILE A 172 22.44 -19.22 -0.12
CA ILE A 172 22.87 -18.81 -1.46
C ILE A 172 22.28 -19.76 -2.48
N VAL A 173 21.53 -19.24 -3.42
CA VAL A 173 20.92 -20.00 -4.52
C VAL A 173 21.49 -19.54 -5.86
N ILE A 174 21.56 -20.48 -6.80
CA ILE A 174 21.85 -20.15 -8.19
C ILE A 174 20.58 -19.53 -8.79
N PRO A 175 20.68 -18.31 -9.34
CA PRO A 175 19.52 -17.71 -9.99
C PRO A 175 19.09 -18.56 -11.19
N PRO A 176 17.81 -18.55 -11.55
CA PRO A 176 17.36 -19.19 -12.77
C PRO A 176 18.13 -18.63 -13.98
N THR A 177 18.48 -19.49 -14.93
CA THR A 177 19.03 -19.03 -16.20
C THR A 177 18.01 -18.18 -16.96
N GLU A 178 18.46 -17.39 -17.92
CA GLU A 178 17.56 -16.58 -18.75
C GLU A 178 16.53 -17.46 -19.50
N GLU A 179 16.93 -18.65 -19.89
CA GLU A 179 16.07 -19.64 -20.54
C GLU A 179 15.00 -20.17 -19.59
N GLU A 180 15.37 -20.56 -18.37
CA GLU A 180 14.41 -20.98 -17.33
C GLU A 180 13.47 -19.86 -16.92
N ALA A 181 13.96 -18.63 -16.84
CA ALA A 181 13.12 -17.46 -16.53
C ALA A 181 12.14 -17.11 -17.66
N LYS A 182 12.51 -17.41 -18.89
CA LYS A 182 11.65 -17.24 -20.07
C LYS A 182 10.68 -18.39 -20.26
N GLU A 183 10.77 -19.46 -19.47
CA GLU A 183 9.80 -20.54 -19.57
C GLU A 183 8.38 -20.01 -19.48
N PHE A 184 7.60 -20.38 -20.50
CA PHE A 184 6.21 -19.96 -20.70
C PHE A 184 5.35 -20.13 -19.45
N LEU A 185 5.60 -21.19 -18.69
CA LEU A 185 4.88 -21.52 -17.47
C LEU A 185 5.02 -20.45 -16.36
N TYR A 186 6.20 -19.88 -16.15
CA TYR A 186 6.41 -18.85 -15.14
C TYR A 186 5.82 -17.51 -15.58
N LYS A 187 6.01 -17.13 -16.82
CA LYS A 187 5.46 -15.88 -17.37
C LYS A 187 3.93 -15.88 -17.38
N GLU A 188 3.30 -16.97 -17.82
CA GLU A 188 1.85 -17.05 -17.81
C GLU A 188 1.26 -16.99 -16.40
N LYS A 189 1.79 -17.77 -15.46
CA LYS A 189 1.36 -17.72 -14.05
C LYS A 189 1.55 -16.31 -13.45
N PHE A 190 2.65 -15.67 -13.78
CA PHE A 190 2.97 -14.33 -13.30
C PHE A 190 1.98 -13.28 -13.84
N TYR A 191 1.75 -13.23 -15.14
CA TYR A 191 0.81 -12.28 -15.74
C TYR A 191 -0.64 -12.59 -15.39
N ALA A 192 -1.04 -13.84 -15.36
CA ALA A 192 -2.39 -14.25 -14.93
C ALA A 192 -2.68 -13.81 -13.49
N ALA A 193 -1.71 -13.97 -12.58
CA ALA A 193 -1.85 -13.51 -11.20
C ALA A 193 -1.97 -11.98 -11.06
N GLN A 194 -1.37 -11.21 -11.97
CA GLN A 194 -1.55 -9.76 -12.02
C GLN A 194 -2.96 -9.37 -12.52
N GLN A 195 -3.46 -10.04 -13.55
CA GLN A 195 -4.80 -9.79 -14.11
C GLN A 195 -5.92 -10.08 -13.11
N ILE A 196 -5.82 -11.19 -12.37
CA ILE A 196 -6.82 -11.56 -11.35
C ILE A 196 -7.00 -10.47 -10.29
N LYS A 197 -5.90 -9.83 -9.87
CA LYS A 197 -5.98 -8.71 -8.91
C LYS A 197 -6.62 -7.45 -9.51
N GLN A 198 -6.38 -7.16 -10.78
CA GLN A 198 -7.04 -6.04 -11.48
C GLN A 198 -8.55 -6.24 -11.60
N GLU A 199 -8.99 -7.45 -11.97
CA GLU A 199 -10.42 -7.76 -12.06
C GLU A 199 -11.12 -7.67 -10.70
N ARG A 200 -10.46 -8.16 -9.63
CA ARG A 200 -10.98 -8.03 -8.27
C ARG A 200 -11.09 -6.57 -7.82
N LYS A 201 -10.12 -5.72 -8.20
CA LYS A 201 -10.15 -4.29 -7.88
C LYS A 201 -11.24 -3.56 -8.68
N LYS A 202 -11.39 -3.84 -9.98
CA LYS A 202 -12.48 -3.28 -10.80
C LYS A 202 -13.85 -3.63 -10.22
N LYS A 203 -14.06 -4.89 -9.81
CA LYS A 203 -15.33 -5.31 -9.18
C LYS A 203 -15.58 -4.62 -7.83
N LYS A 204 -14.56 -4.40 -6.99
CA LYS A 204 -14.73 -3.64 -5.74
C LYS A 204 -14.91 -2.13 -5.97
N GLY A 205 -14.19 -1.53 -6.91
CA GLY A 205 -14.32 -0.10 -7.25
C GLY A 205 -15.60 0.23 -8.01
N ASP A 206 -16.01 -0.63 -8.95
CA ASP A 206 -17.25 -0.47 -9.72
C ASP A 206 -18.52 -0.59 -8.85
N VAL A 207 -18.48 -1.40 -7.79
CA VAL A 207 -19.58 -1.49 -6.83
C VAL A 207 -19.67 -0.20 -6.00
N PHE A 208 -18.55 0.41 -5.59
CA PHE A 208 -18.57 1.67 -4.85
C PHE A 208 -19.00 2.88 -5.68
N HIS A 209 -18.76 2.91 -6.99
CA HIS A 209 -19.14 4.07 -7.83
C HIS A 209 -20.56 4.02 -8.38
N LYS A 210 -21.19 2.85 -8.49
CA LYS A 210 -22.56 2.75 -9.01
C LYS A 210 -23.65 3.16 -8.03
N ASP A 211 -23.37 3.12 -6.73
CA ASP A 211 -24.36 3.33 -5.68
C ASP A 211 -24.16 4.65 -4.89
N ILE A 212 -23.24 5.51 -5.33
CA ILE A 212 -23.02 6.82 -4.71
C ILE A 212 -23.71 7.89 -5.53
N MET A 213 -24.66 8.59 -4.90
CA MET A 213 -25.28 9.77 -5.50
C MET A 213 -24.82 11.03 -4.78
N LYS A 214 -24.21 11.95 -5.51
CA LYS A 214 -23.83 13.26 -4.99
C LYS A 214 -24.99 14.24 -5.13
N LEU A 215 -25.47 14.76 -4.00
CA LEU A 215 -26.57 15.71 -3.93
C LEU A 215 -26.06 17.10 -3.57
N THR A 216 -26.68 18.10 -4.12
CA THR A 216 -26.48 19.53 -3.83
C THR A 216 -27.68 20.04 -3.04
N ILE A 217 -27.43 20.63 -1.87
CA ILE A 217 -28.45 21.24 -1.00
C ILE A 217 -28.24 22.75 -1.01
N SER A 218 -29.32 23.51 -1.27
CA SER A 218 -29.27 24.99 -1.19
C SER A 218 -29.07 25.45 0.25
N GLY A 219 -27.93 26.11 0.51
CA GLY A 219 -27.54 26.61 1.82
C GLY A 219 -26.19 26.10 2.26
N GLY A 220 -25.48 26.91 3.02
CA GLY A 220 -24.13 26.65 3.47
C GLY A 220 -23.76 27.51 4.66
N ARG A 221 -22.47 27.85 4.82
CA ARG A 221 -21.95 28.63 5.95
C ARG A 221 -22.65 29.96 6.15
N LYS A 222 -23.01 30.69 5.05
CA LYS A 222 -23.75 31.97 5.14
C LYS A 222 -25.13 31.82 5.74
N SER A 223 -25.76 30.66 5.58
CA SER A 223 -27.05 30.33 6.24
C SER A 223 -26.85 29.59 7.56
N LYS A 224 -25.63 29.60 8.09
CA LYS A 224 -25.21 28.95 9.36
C LYS A 224 -25.55 27.46 9.40
N LEU A 225 -25.55 26.79 8.25
CA LEU A 225 -25.75 25.33 8.16
C LEU A 225 -24.51 24.61 8.66
N ARG A 226 -24.68 23.58 9.50
CA ARG A 226 -23.61 22.77 10.07
C ARG A 226 -23.81 21.32 9.66
N THR A 227 -22.73 20.53 9.67
CA THR A 227 -22.75 19.11 9.32
C THR A 227 -23.76 18.31 10.13
N CYS A 228 -23.85 18.56 11.43
CA CYS A 228 -24.79 17.87 12.32
C CYS A 228 -26.27 18.10 11.92
N GLU A 229 -26.63 19.29 11.39
CA GLU A 229 -27.97 19.59 10.94
C GLU A 229 -28.32 18.88 9.62
N VAL A 230 -27.31 18.75 8.72
CA VAL A 230 -27.45 18.00 7.48
C VAL A 230 -27.63 16.52 7.79
N VAL A 231 -26.71 15.94 8.58
CA VAL A 231 -26.77 14.54 9.00
C VAL A 231 -28.09 14.25 9.74
N GLY A 232 -28.43 15.03 10.74
CA GLY A 232 -29.63 14.80 11.52
C GLY A 232 -30.92 14.85 10.69
N THR A 233 -31.02 15.76 9.69
CA THR A 233 -32.18 15.82 8.81
C THR A 233 -32.25 14.62 7.86
N ILE A 234 -31.10 14.17 7.32
CA ILE A 234 -31.04 13.00 6.44
C ILE A 234 -31.31 11.70 7.20
N CYS A 235 -30.74 11.53 8.40
CA CYS A 235 -31.02 10.39 9.29
C CYS A 235 -32.49 10.30 9.74
N GLY A 236 -33.18 11.41 9.75
CA GLY A 236 -34.63 11.41 10.01
C GLY A 236 -35.46 10.77 8.89
N ILE A 237 -34.91 10.49 7.73
CA ILE A 237 -35.59 9.80 6.63
C ILE A 237 -35.63 8.29 6.94
N GLU A 238 -36.84 7.72 6.91
CA GLU A 238 -37.01 6.28 7.14
C GLU A 238 -36.22 5.45 6.15
N GLY A 239 -35.47 4.46 6.64
CA GLY A 239 -34.61 3.62 5.82
C GLY A 239 -33.18 4.15 5.59
N ILE A 240 -32.78 5.28 6.20
CA ILE A 240 -31.42 5.82 6.16
C ILE A 240 -30.67 5.52 7.47
N ASN A 241 -29.49 4.89 7.36
CA ASN A 241 -28.54 4.74 8.45
C ASN A 241 -27.40 5.77 8.27
N GLY A 242 -27.28 6.69 9.22
CA GLY A 242 -26.31 7.78 9.11
C GLY A 242 -24.85 7.36 9.07
N GLN A 243 -24.50 6.20 9.62
CA GLN A 243 -23.13 5.68 9.62
C GLN A 243 -22.76 4.96 8.31
N GLU A 244 -23.74 4.38 7.64
CA GLU A 244 -23.52 3.54 6.45
C GLU A 244 -23.93 4.24 5.15
N ASP A 245 -24.91 5.14 5.19
CA ASP A 245 -25.55 5.68 3.99
C ASP A 245 -25.13 7.12 3.67
N ILE A 246 -24.44 7.81 4.59
CA ILE A 246 -23.98 9.19 4.38
C ILE A 246 -22.45 9.18 4.23
N GLY A 247 -21.98 9.61 3.06
CA GLY A 247 -20.56 9.78 2.75
C GLY A 247 -20.03 11.18 3.10
N VAL A 248 -19.23 11.73 2.22
CA VAL A 248 -18.58 13.04 2.41
C VAL A 248 -19.61 14.17 2.38
N ILE A 249 -19.51 15.10 3.34
CA ILE A 249 -20.29 16.33 3.38
C ILE A 249 -19.33 17.52 3.24
N ASP A 250 -19.50 18.32 2.19
CA ASP A 250 -18.74 19.54 1.95
C ASP A 250 -19.67 20.77 2.02
N ILE A 251 -19.54 21.57 3.10
CA ILE A 251 -20.34 22.77 3.30
C ILE A 251 -19.55 23.98 2.82
N ARG A 252 -20.01 24.57 1.71
CA ARG A 252 -19.48 25.83 1.17
C ARG A 252 -20.34 27.01 1.65
N ASP A 253 -20.04 28.20 1.14
CA ASP A 253 -20.68 29.43 1.56
C ASP A 253 -22.21 29.42 1.38
N SER A 254 -22.67 29.02 0.21
CA SER A 254 -24.11 29.09 -0.18
C SER A 254 -24.70 27.74 -0.57
N ILE A 255 -23.88 26.69 -0.67
CA ILE A 255 -24.27 25.36 -1.15
C ILE A 255 -23.59 24.30 -0.27
N THR A 256 -24.27 23.20 -0.05
CA THR A 256 -23.73 22.02 0.63
C THR A 256 -23.81 20.83 -0.32
N TYR A 257 -22.70 20.09 -0.46
CA TYR A 257 -22.65 18.82 -1.16
C TYR A 257 -22.70 17.68 -0.15
N VAL A 258 -23.44 16.64 -0.48
CA VAL A 258 -23.51 15.42 0.33
C VAL A 258 -23.49 14.20 -0.57
N GLU A 259 -22.69 13.20 -0.23
CA GLU A 259 -22.68 11.92 -0.89
C GLU A 259 -23.59 10.96 -0.15
N ILE A 260 -24.54 10.35 -0.88
CA ILE A 260 -25.44 9.33 -0.37
C ILE A 260 -25.03 7.99 -0.97
N LEU A 261 -24.80 7.02 -0.11
CA LEU A 261 -24.27 5.71 -0.42
C LEU A 261 -25.38 4.66 -0.57
N ASN A 262 -25.00 3.44 -0.91
CA ASN A 262 -25.86 2.25 -0.90
C ASN A 262 -27.14 2.39 -1.76
N GLY A 263 -27.07 3.15 -2.86
CA GLY A 263 -28.20 3.32 -3.77
C GLY A 263 -29.37 4.16 -3.21
N LYS A 264 -29.22 4.73 -2.01
CA LYS A 264 -30.29 5.48 -1.32
C LYS A 264 -30.43 6.94 -1.77
N GLY A 265 -29.62 7.39 -2.73
CA GLY A 265 -29.62 8.77 -3.24
C GLY A 265 -30.98 9.23 -3.74
N ASN A 266 -31.72 8.40 -4.49
CA ASN A 266 -33.06 8.73 -4.97
C ASN A 266 -34.08 8.91 -3.84
N LEU A 267 -33.99 8.12 -2.77
CA LEU A 267 -34.83 8.25 -1.58
C LEU A 267 -34.58 9.60 -0.91
N VAL A 268 -33.31 9.96 -0.70
CA VAL A 268 -32.93 11.23 -0.08
C VAL A 268 -33.32 12.41 -0.99
N LEU A 269 -33.10 12.32 -2.28
CA LEU A 269 -33.49 13.35 -3.25
C LEU A 269 -35.01 13.66 -3.21
N LYS A 270 -35.84 12.66 -3.02
CA LYS A 270 -37.30 12.77 -2.94
C LYS A 270 -37.81 13.28 -1.58
N GLU A 271 -37.21 12.82 -0.49
CA GLU A 271 -37.74 13.07 0.87
C GLU A 271 -37.10 14.28 1.56
N LEU A 272 -35.82 14.59 1.26
CA LEU A 272 -35.13 15.69 1.94
C LEU A 272 -35.74 17.08 1.68
N PRO A 273 -36.23 17.43 0.46
CA PRO A 273 -36.89 18.72 0.21
C PRO A 273 -38.16 18.95 1.03
N LYS A 274 -38.83 17.89 1.49
CA LYS A 274 -40.04 17.94 2.30
C LYS A 274 -39.77 18.23 3.79
N ARG A 275 -38.50 18.15 4.18
CA ARG A 275 -38.08 18.31 5.59
C ARG A 275 -37.45 19.68 5.82
N THR A 276 -37.66 20.19 7.04
CA THR A 276 -37.04 21.44 7.45
C THR A 276 -35.60 21.18 7.96
N MET A 277 -34.67 21.92 7.41
CA MET A 277 -33.28 21.94 7.85
C MET A 277 -32.96 23.32 8.37
N LYS A 278 -32.80 23.44 9.67
CA LYS A 278 -32.69 24.73 10.41
C LYS A 278 -33.85 25.69 10.11
N GLY A 279 -35.08 25.17 10.26
CA GLY A 279 -36.30 25.94 10.10
C GLY A 279 -36.69 26.31 8.66
N LYS A 280 -35.97 25.81 7.64
CA LYS A 280 -36.27 26.09 6.22
C LYS A 280 -36.24 24.81 5.38
N CYS A 281 -37.18 24.64 4.47
CA CYS A 281 -37.09 23.65 3.41
C CYS A 281 -36.02 24.08 2.41
N ARG A 282 -35.22 23.14 1.96
CA ARG A 282 -34.06 23.39 1.08
C ARG A 282 -34.27 22.74 -0.28
N LYS A 283 -33.86 23.42 -1.35
CA LYS A 283 -33.82 22.80 -2.68
C LYS A 283 -32.69 21.77 -2.68
N VAL A 284 -32.97 20.56 -3.21
CA VAL A 284 -32.03 19.47 -3.36
C VAL A 284 -32.01 19.06 -4.83
N SER A 285 -30.84 18.87 -5.39
CA SER A 285 -30.63 18.42 -6.78
C SER A 285 -29.45 17.47 -6.87
N ILE A 286 -29.36 16.73 -7.96
CA ILE A 286 -28.19 15.92 -8.25
C ILE A 286 -27.03 16.85 -8.61
N SER A 287 -25.85 16.61 -8.05
CA SER A 287 -24.65 17.33 -8.44
C SER A 287 -24.09 16.70 -9.71
N ASN A 288 -23.95 17.48 -10.73
CA ASN A 288 -23.20 17.11 -11.94
C ASN A 288 -21.71 17.10 -11.66
#